data_1b9c072f021f6752f52dfc6fadc748b5
#
_entry.id   1b9c072f021f6752f52dfc6fadc748b5
#
_cell.length_a   1.000
_cell.length_b   1.000
_cell.length_c   1.000
_cell.angle_alpha   90.00
_cell.angle_beta   90.00
_cell.angle_gamma   90.00
#
_symmetry.space_group_name_H-M   'P 1'
#
loop_
_entity.id
_entity.type
_entity.pdbx_description
1 polymer ?
#
loop_
_entity_poly.entity_id
_entity_poly.type
_entity_poly.pdbx_seq_one_letter_code
_entity_poly.pdbx_strand_id
1 'polypeptide(L)'
;MNSEDIQKKNLSQNSQREPQATELTAHTSLLKCRQLTLGYGSKDLVRDLDYDVNAGDYLCIVGRNGSGKTTFLRGIAGLLKPKSGVIELCDGLSRNQIGYLPQMTIVQKDFPASVEEIVLSAFQGKHRLLPFYRKAHRDRAMECMALTRTESLAKSCFRELSGGQKQRVLLARALCAAERLLLLDEPVTGLDPESTETMYRIIENLHQQGMTVVMVTHDVDTALDDATRVLDFNTISVKGK
;
A
#
# COMPACT_ATOMS: atom_id res chain seq x y z
N MET A 1 59.22 20.97 -19.75
CA MET A 1 58.10 19.98 -19.72
C MET A 1 56.84 20.78 -19.97
N ASN A 2 56.30 20.71 -21.19
CA ASN A 2 55.26 21.62 -21.69
C ASN A 2 53.90 21.17 -21.28
N SER A 3 52.98 22.13 -21.10
CA SER A 3 51.56 21.96 -20.71
C SER A 3 50.78 21.07 -21.64
N GLU A 4 51.25 20.74 -22.83
CA GLU A 4 50.59 19.84 -23.79
C GLU A 4 50.76 18.34 -23.44
N ASP A 5 51.81 17.95 -22.71
CA ASP A 5 52.02 16.56 -22.31
C ASP A 5 51.11 16.12 -21.15
N ILE A 6 50.60 17.07 -20.37
CA ILE A 6 49.67 16.81 -19.25
C ILE A 6 48.24 16.62 -19.77
N GLN A 7 47.87 17.31 -20.86
CA GLN A 7 46.54 17.13 -21.47
C GLN A 7 46.37 15.82 -22.22
N LYS A 8 47.43 15.30 -22.85
CA LYS A 8 47.39 14.01 -23.55
C LYS A 8 47.32 12.79 -22.62
N LYS A 9 47.82 12.90 -21.40
CA LYS A 9 47.75 11.80 -20.41
C LYS A 9 46.38 11.69 -19.74
N ASN A 10 45.59 12.78 -19.67
CA ASN A 10 44.23 12.77 -19.09
C ASN A 10 43.13 12.34 -20.07
N LEU A 11 43.43 12.29 -21.39
CA LEU A 11 42.49 11.85 -22.44
C LEU A 11 42.53 10.34 -22.70
N SER A 12 43.57 9.63 -22.24
CA SER A 12 43.71 8.18 -22.47
C SER A 12 43.27 7.30 -21.30
N GLN A 13 42.79 7.90 -20.19
CA GLN A 13 42.25 7.14 -19.03
C GLN A 13 40.72 7.16 -18.90
N ASN A 14 40.01 7.80 -19.85
CA ASN A 14 38.53 7.91 -19.75
C ASN A 14 37.81 7.09 -20.81
N SER A 15 38.47 6.12 -21.45
CA SER A 15 37.88 5.32 -22.53
C SER A 15 37.71 3.83 -22.19
N GLN A 16 37.60 3.46 -20.91
CA GLN A 16 37.23 2.10 -20.50
C GLN A 16 36.37 2.12 -19.21
N ARG A 17 35.29 2.86 -19.25
CA ARG A 17 34.12 2.53 -18.42
C ARG A 17 33.02 2.07 -19.36
N GLU A 18 33.05 0.78 -19.67
CA GLU A 18 31.84 0.11 -20.13
C GLU A 18 30.73 0.39 -19.09
N PRO A 19 29.51 0.74 -19.56
CA PRO A 19 28.38 0.79 -18.63
C PRO A 19 28.20 -0.62 -18.10
N GLN A 20 28.49 -0.82 -16.82
CA GLN A 20 28.07 -2.03 -16.10
C GLN A 20 26.58 -2.18 -16.37
N ALA A 21 26.24 -3.22 -17.14
CA ALA A 21 24.87 -3.65 -17.30
C ALA A 21 24.27 -3.77 -15.89
N THR A 22 23.35 -2.89 -15.58
CA THR A 22 22.50 -2.98 -14.40
C THR A 22 21.87 -4.36 -14.51
N GLU A 23 22.26 -5.29 -13.65
CA GLU A 23 21.58 -6.56 -13.51
C GLU A 23 20.10 -6.20 -13.36
N LEU A 24 19.30 -6.57 -14.35
CA LEU A 24 17.85 -6.62 -14.23
C LEU A 24 17.57 -7.66 -13.14
N THR A 25 17.50 -7.21 -11.91
CA THR A 25 16.90 -8.01 -10.85
C THR A 25 15.51 -8.36 -11.36
N ALA A 26 15.30 -9.62 -11.66
CA ALA A 26 14.00 -10.12 -12.10
C ALA A 26 13.01 -9.85 -10.96
N HIS A 27 12.30 -8.70 -11.05
CA HIS A 27 11.29 -8.33 -10.06
C HIS A 27 10.19 -9.38 -10.10
N THR A 28 10.08 -10.15 -9.03
CA THR A 28 9.02 -11.15 -8.89
C THR A 28 7.68 -10.44 -8.81
N SER A 29 6.82 -10.65 -9.80
CA SER A 29 5.50 -10.06 -9.80
C SER A 29 4.64 -10.70 -8.70
N LEU A 30 4.03 -9.90 -7.83
CA LEU A 30 3.06 -10.34 -6.82
C LEU A 30 1.64 -10.35 -7.35
N LEU A 31 1.35 -9.46 -8.30
CA LEU A 31 0.00 -9.28 -8.82
C LEU A 31 0.08 -8.81 -10.27
N LYS A 32 -0.76 -9.40 -11.12
CA LYS A 32 -0.91 -9.02 -12.54
C LYS A 32 -2.35 -8.68 -12.85
N CYS A 33 -2.58 -7.51 -13.42
CA CYS A 33 -3.84 -7.12 -14.01
C CYS A 33 -3.74 -7.27 -15.53
N ARG A 34 -4.74 -7.89 -16.15
CA ARG A 34 -4.80 -8.06 -17.62
C ARG A 34 -6.17 -7.68 -18.14
N GLN A 35 -6.20 -6.67 -19.02
CA GLN A 35 -7.41 -6.09 -19.62
C GLN A 35 -8.49 -5.81 -18.58
N LEU A 36 -8.07 -5.33 -17.40
CA LEU A 36 -8.90 -5.23 -16.22
C LEU A 36 -9.89 -4.09 -16.35
N THR A 37 -11.20 -4.42 -16.25
CA THR A 37 -12.29 -3.45 -16.18
C THR A 37 -13.00 -3.59 -14.84
N LEU A 38 -13.09 -2.47 -14.09
CA LEU A 38 -13.77 -2.37 -12.80
C LEU A 38 -14.77 -1.21 -12.81
N GLY A 39 -15.86 -1.38 -12.07
CA GLY A 39 -16.88 -0.35 -11.94
C GLY A 39 -18.12 -0.82 -11.18
N TYR A 40 -19.12 0.06 -11.10
CA TYR A 40 -20.38 -0.19 -10.40
C TYR A 40 -21.56 -0.02 -11.35
N GLY A 41 -22.52 -0.95 -11.32
CA GLY A 41 -23.66 -0.94 -12.24
C GLY A 41 -23.21 -0.84 -13.69
N SER A 42 -23.71 0.13 -14.45
CA SER A 42 -23.30 0.39 -15.83
C SER A 42 -22.04 1.25 -15.99
N LYS A 43 -21.53 1.84 -14.89
CA LYS A 43 -20.39 2.77 -14.94
C LYS A 43 -19.08 2.01 -14.76
N ASP A 44 -18.20 2.10 -15.77
CA ASP A 44 -16.82 1.64 -15.69
C ASP A 44 -15.93 2.79 -15.22
N LEU A 45 -15.09 2.50 -14.22
CA LEU A 45 -14.17 3.47 -13.63
C LEU A 45 -12.71 3.15 -13.96
N VAL A 46 -12.40 1.88 -14.13
CA VAL A 46 -11.12 1.38 -14.66
C VAL A 46 -11.46 0.59 -15.91
N ARG A 47 -10.74 0.80 -17.02
CA ARG A 47 -10.99 0.12 -18.29
C ARG A 47 -9.70 -0.39 -18.89
N ASP A 48 -9.74 -1.65 -19.33
CA ASP A 48 -8.68 -2.33 -20.09
C ASP A 48 -7.27 -2.11 -19.51
N LEU A 49 -7.15 -2.11 -18.16
CA LEU A 49 -5.90 -1.85 -17.48
C LEU A 49 -5.03 -3.10 -17.47
N ASP A 50 -3.83 -2.97 -18.04
CA ASP A 50 -2.72 -3.90 -17.89
C ASP A 50 -1.69 -3.28 -16.95
N TYR A 51 -1.44 -3.93 -15.80
CA TYR A 51 -0.49 -3.45 -14.81
C TYR A 51 0.02 -4.57 -13.91
N ASP A 52 1.31 -4.51 -13.55
CA ASP A 52 1.96 -5.47 -12.66
C ASP A 52 2.48 -4.76 -11.40
N VAL A 53 2.20 -5.35 -10.23
CA VAL A 53 2.78 -4.96 -8.94
C VAL A 53 3.83 -6.01 -8.57
N ASN A 54 5.06 -5.57 -8.33
CA ASN A 54 6.17 -6.44 -8.01
C ASN A 54 6.42 -6.51 -6.50
N ALA A 55 7.08 -7.56 -6.05
CA ALA A 55 7.56 -7.65 -4.68
C ALA A 55 8.53 -6.50 -4.38
N GLY A 56 8.33 -5.85 -3.23
CA GLY A 56 9.12 -4.70 -2.83
C GLY A 56 8.76 -3.38 -3.53
N ASP A 57 7.71 -3.32 -4.36
CA ASP A 57 7.22 -2.04 -4.87
C ASP A 57 6.66 -1.15 -3.73
N TYR A 58 6.99 0.13 -3.76
CA TYR A 58 6.22 1.19 -3.12
C TYR A 58 5.51 1.96 -4.23
N LEU A 59 4.28 1.51 -4.56
CA LEU A 59 3.49 2.05 -5.65
C LEU A 59 2.54 3.14 -5.15
N CYS A 60 2.74 4.39 -5.59
CA CYS A 60 1.79 5.47 -5.40
C CYS A 60 0.80 5.56 -6.56
N ILE A 61 -0.49 5.55 -6.26
CA ILE A 61 -1.58 5.75 -7.21
C ILE A 61 -2.11 7.16 -7.05
N VAL A 62 -1.96 7.97 -8.09
CA VAL A 62 -2.39 9.36 -8.12
C VAL A 62 -3.49 9.58 -9.17
N GLY A 63 -4.19 10.72 -9.10
CA GLY A 63 -5.22 11.07 -10.07
C GLY A 63 -6.40 11.79 -9.44
N ARG A 64 -7.29 12.35 -10.28
CA ARG A 64 -8.45 13.14 -9.87
C ARG A 64 -9.43 12.32 -9.02
N ASN A 65 -10.28 13.02 -8.24
CA ASN A 65 -11.39 12.37 -7.54
C ASN A 65 -12.35 11.71 -8.55
N GLY A 66 -12.74 10.48 -8.26
CA GLY A 66 -13.61 9.69 -9.14
C GLY A 66 -12.91 9.02 -10.33
N SER A 67 -11.58 9.09 -10.46
CA SER A 67 -10.83 8.43 -11.55
C SER A 67 -10.74 6.91 -11.43
N GLY A 68 -11.18 6.31 -10.30
CA GLY A 68 -11.18 4.86 -10.13
C GLY A 68 -10.10 4.29 -9.21
N LYS A 69 -9.27 5.12 -8.55
CA LYS A 69 -8.18 4.70 -7.65
C LYS A 69 -8.65 3.74 -6.54
N THR A 70 -9.61 4.17 -5.72
CA THR A 70 -10.23 3.32 -4.67
C THR A 70 -10.90 2.08 -5.28
N THR A 71 -11.49 2.20 -6.46
CA THR A 71 -12.12 1.07 -7.18
C THR A 71 -11.08 0.02 -7.56
N PHE A 72 -9.90 0.47 -8.01
CA PHE A 72 -8.78 -0.40 -8.31
C PHE A 72 -8.25 -1.11 -7.06
N LEU A 73 -8.01 -0.37 -5.95
CA LEU A 73 -7.61 -1.01 -4.68
C LEU A 73 -8.62 -2.06 -4.20
N ARG A 74 -9.93 -1.75 -4.29
CA ARG A 74 -10.99 -2.72 -3.94
C ARG A 74 -10.98 -3.96 -4.83
N GLY A 75 -10.66 -3.79 -6.11
CA GLY A 75 -10.45 -4.92 -7.03
C GLY A 75 -9.31 -5.82 -6.57
N ILE A 76 -8.14 -5.24 -6.29
CA ILE A 76 -6.96 -5.96 -5.78
C ILE A 76 -7.27 -6.66 -4.45
N ALA A 77 -7.92 -5.97 -3.52
CA ALA A 77 -8.33 -6.53 -2.23
C ALA A 77 -9.39 -7.66 -2.35
N GLY A 78 -9.96 -7.86 -3.56
CA GLY A 78 -11.03 -8.84 -3.79
C GLY A 78 -12.39 -8.43 -3.26
N LEU A 79 -12.57 -7.16 -2.91
CA LEU A 79 -13.82 -6.57 -2.44
C LEU A 79 -14.75 -6.17 -3.59
N LEU A 80 -14.20 -6.08 -4.80
CA LEU A 80 -14.93 -5.80 -6.03
C LEU A 80 -14.50 -6.80 -7.10
N LYS A 81 -15.47 -7.47 -7.72
CA LYS A 81 -15.20 -8.40 -8.83
C LYS A 81 -14.97 -7.63 -10.13
N PRO A 82 -13.99 -8.02 -10.97
CA PRO A 82 -13.86 -7.49 -12.32
C PRO A 82 -15.12 -7.70 -13.14
N LYS A 83 -15.48 -6.71 -13.98
CA LYS A 83 -16.49 -6.84 -15.02
C LYS A 83 -15.95 -7.60 -16.23
N SER A 84 -14.68 -7.33 -16.57
CA SER A 84 -13.90 -8.08 -17.58
C SER A 84 -12.43 -8.07 -17.19
N GLY A 85 -11.63 -8.90 -17.84
CA GLY A 85 -10.22 -9.07 -17.50
C GLY A 85 -10.02 -9.86 -16.21
N VAL A 86 -8.79 -9.89 -15.72
CA VAL A 86 -8.40 -10.71 -14.59
C VAL A 86 -7.39 -10.00 -13.68
N ILE A 87 -7.46 -10.31 -12.37
CA ILE A 87 -6.44 -9.99 -11.38
C ILE A 87 -5.85 -11.32 -10.91
N GLU A 88 -4.63 -11.60 -11.34
CA GLU A 88 -3.87 -12.80 -10.98
C GLU A 88 -2.97 -12.49 -9.79
N LEU A 89 -3.05 -13.32 -8.75
CA LEU A 89 -2.11 -13.30 -7.64
C LEU A 89 -0.97 -14.27 -7.97
N CYS A 90 0.25 -13.78 -7.91
CA CYS A 90 1.45 -14.49 -8.33
C CYS A 90 2.34 -14.83 -7.12
N ASP A 91 3.40 -15.60 -7.34
CA ASP A 91 4.42 -15.93 -6.36
C ASP A 91 3.85 -16.44 -5.01
N GLY A 92 2.79 -17.26 -5.08
CA GLY A 92 2.13 -17.83 -3.91
C GLY A 92 1.34 -16.85 -3.04
N LEU A 93 1.20 -15.57 -3.48
CA LEU A 93 0.36 -14.61 -2.77
C LEU A 93 -1.11 -15.08 -2.78
N SER A 94 -1.74 -15.02 -1.62
CA SER A 94 -3.17 -15.30 -1.47
C SER A 94 -3.92 -14.08 -0.91
N ARG A 95 -5.22 -13.98 -1.16
CA ARG A 95 -6.03 -12.81 -0.74
C ARG A 95 -6.03 -12.57 0.77
N ASN A 96 -5.89 -13.61 1.58
CA ASN A 96 -5.81 -13.51 3.03
C ASN A 96 -4.46 -13.03 3.56
N GLN A 97 -3.49 -12.82 2.67
CA GLN A 97 -2.18 -12.22 2.96
C GLN A 97 -2.09 -10.75 2.51
N ILE A 98 -3.20 -10.20 2.01
CA ILE A 98 -3.32 -8.81 1.58
C ILE A 98 -3.97 -8.02 2.70
N GLY A 99 -3.26 -7.03 3.25
CA GLY A 99 -3.83 -6.05 4.16
C GLY A 99 -4.50 -4.91 3.39
N TYR A 100 -5.65 -4.44 3.85
CA TYR A 100 -6.33 -3.30 3.25
C TYR A 100 -6.76 -2.30 4.32
N LEU A 101 -6.26 -1.10 4.22
CA LEU A 101 -6.70 0.08 4.99
C LEU A 101 -7.62 0.92 4.10
N PRO A 102 -8.93 0.87 4.28
CA PRO A 102 -9.87 1.70 3.54
C PRO A 102 -9.83 3.15 4.02
N GLN A 103 -10.26 4.06 3.16
CA GLN A 103 -10.54 5.43 3.57
C GLN A 103 -11.55 5.45 4.73
N MET A 104 -11.22 6.17 5.81
CA MET A 104 -12.03 6.19 7.02
C MET A 104 -13.38 6.89 6.77
N THR A 105 -14.47 6.22 7.10
CA THR A 105 -15.83 6.77 7.04
C THR A 105 -16.26 7.31 8.40
N ILE A 106 -17.27 8.20 8.43
CA ILE A 106 -17.82 8.79 9.66
C ILE A 106 -18.33 7.69 10.61
N VAL A 107 -18.99 6.66 10.08
CA VAL A 107 -19.55 5.54 10.89
C VAL A 107 -18.46 4.75 11.61
N GLN A 108 -17.27 4.64 11.02
CA GLN A 108 -16.14 3.94 11.66
C GLN A 108 -15.54 4.73 12.83
N LYS A 109 -15.74 6.06 12.88
CA LYS A 109 -15.16 6.92 13.93
C LYS A 109 -15.77 6.71 15.30
N ASP A 110 -17.03 6.24 15.39
CA ASP A 110 -17.82 6.17 16.63
C ASP A 110 -18.04 4.74 17.14
N PHE A 111 -17.22 3.79 16.67
CA PHE A 111 -17.39 2.39 17.06
C PHE A 111 -17.01 2.16 18.53
N PRO A 112 -17.95 1.66 19.39
CA PRO A 112 -17.74 1.53 20.83
C PRO A 112 -17.02 0.21 21.19
N ALA A 113 -15.80 0.02 20.70
CA ALA A 113 -14.97 -1.15 21.00
C ALA A 113 -13.60 -0.70 21.50
N SER A 114 -12.91 -1.57 22.20
CA SER A 114 -11.50 -1.36 22.54
C SER A 114 -10.61 -1.44 21.30
N VAL A 115 -9.43 -0.81 21.35
CA VAL A 115 -8.44 -0.89 20.29
C VAL A 115 -8.05 -2.35 20.00
N GLU A 116 -7.82 -3.16 21.05
CA GLU A 116 -7.50 -4.58 20.91
C GLU A 116 -8.59 -5.33 20.13
N GLU A 117 -9.87 -5.09 20.42
CA GLU A 117 -11.00 -5.72 19.71
C GLU A 117 -11.03 -5.32 18.24
N ILE A 118 -10.79 -4.03 17.94
CA ILE A 118 -10.70 -3.55 16.55
C ILE A 118 -9.57 -4.29 15.78
N VAL A 119 -8.38 -4.38 16.37
CA VAL A 119 -7.24 -5.02 15.71
C VAL A 119 -7.48 -6.51 15.56
N LEU A 120 -7.98 -7.19 16.60
CA LEU A 120 -8.31 -8.61 16.55
C LEU A 120 -9.40 -8.95 15.54
N SER A 121 -10.28 -7.99 15.20
CA SER A 121 -11.31 -8.19 14.17
C SER A 121 -10.75 -8.56 12.79
N ALA A 122 -9.46 -8.29 12.52
CA ALA A 122 -8.78 -8.73 11.29
C ALA A 122 -8.81 -10.25 11.10
N PHE A 123 -8.90 -11.02 12.18
CA PHE A 123 -8.93 -12.49 12.15
C PHE A 123 -10.34 -13.07 12.05
N GLN A 124 -11.39 -12.23 12.10
CA GLN A 124 -12.78 -12.65 11.90
C GLN A 124 -12.94 -13.14 10.45
N GLY A 125 -13.49 -14.33 10.30
CA GLY A 125 -13.68 -14.96 8.98
C GLY A 125 -12.63 -16.00 8.60
N LYS A 126 -11.41 -15.95 9.15
CA LYS A 126 -10.41 -17.03 8.99
C LYS A 126 -10.76 -18.28 9.82
N HIS A 127 -11.57 -18.14 10.88
CA HIS A 127 -11.97 -19.24 11.78
C HIS A 127 -13.45 -19.17 12.17
N ARG A 128 -14.30 -19.54 11.23
CA ARG A 128 -15.78 -19.44 11.33
C ARG A 128 -16.42 -20.26 12.47
N LEU A 129 -15.65 -21.10 13.17
CA LEU A 129 -16.16 -22.05 14.15
C LEU A 129 -15.69 -21.83 15.61
N LEU A 130 -14.82 -20.84 15.87
CA LEU A 130 -14.31 -20.61 17.22
C LEU A 130 -14.71 -19.22 17.73
N PRO A 131 -15.43 -19.14 18.88
CA PRO A 131 -15.87 -17.86 19.45
C PRO A 131 -14.74 -17.06 20.13
N PHE A 132 -13.53 -17.61 20.21
CA PHE A 132 -12.42 -17.00 20.92
C PHE A 132 -11.16 -16.84 20.04
N TYR A 133 -10.49 -15.71 20.21
CA TYR A 133 -9.18 -15.51 19.59
C TYR A 133 -8.12 -16.36 20.27
N ARG A 134 -7.30 -17.07 19.47
CA ARG A 134 -6.17 -17.86 19.96
C ARG A 134 -5.07 -16.93 20.48
N LYS A 135 -4.18 -17.45 21.32
CA LYS A 135 -2.99 -16.71 21.79
C LYS A 135 -2.20 -16.12 20.62
N ALA A 136 -1.93 -16.90 19.57
CA ALA A 136 -1.22 -16.43 18.38
C ALA A 136 -1.86 -15.22 17.70
N HIS A 137 -3.21 -15.10 17.71
CA HIS A 137 -3.90 -13.91 17.17
C HIS A 137 -3.65 -12.68 18.04
N ARG A 138 -3.65 -12.84 19.35
CA ARG A 138 -3.37 -11.74 20.30
C ARG A 138 -1.92 -11.30 20.22
N ASP A 139 -0.97 -12.26 20.15
CA ASP A 139 0.45 -11.96 20.01
C ASP A 139 0.69 -11.19 18.69
N ARG A 140 0.10 -11.64 17.57
CA ARG A 140 0.19 -10.93 16.29
C ARG A 140 -0.48 -9.55 16.32
N ALA A 141 -1.62 -9.40 16.98
CA ALA A 141 -2.28 -8.11 17.15
C ALA A 141 -1.38 -7.13 17.94
N MET A 142 -0.74 -7.60 19.02
CA MET A 142 0.19 -6.78 19.80
C MET A 142 1.43 -6.36 18.99
N GLU A 143 2.01 -7.27 18.20
CA GLU A 143 3.09 -6.93 17.26
C GLU A 143 2.67 -5.83 16.27
N CYS A 144 1.49 -5.96 15.65
CA CYS A 144 0.99 -4.97 14.71
C CYS A 144 0.70 -3.62 15.41
N MET A 145 0.19 -3.64 16.64
CA MET A 145 -0.01 -2.42 17.43
C MET A 145 1.32 -1.76 17.81
N ALA A 146 2.36 -2.53 18.11
CA ALA A 146 3.70 -2.00 18.38
C ALA A 146 4.30 -1.33 17.13
N LEU A 147 4.19 -1.97 15.94
CA LEU A 147 4.63 -1.39 14.67
C LEU A 147 3.94 -0.05 14.36
N THR A 148 2.68 0.12 14.78
CA THR A 148 1.90 1.35 14.55
C THR A 148 1.89 2.31 15.75
N ARG A 149 2.66 2.02 16.82
CA ARG A 149 2.76 2.81 18.05
C ARG A 149 1.39 3.00 18.71
N THR A 150 0.61 1.93 18.83
CA THR A 150 -0.74 1.93 19.43
C THR A 150 -0.91 0.90 20.53
N GLU A 151 0.14 0.18 20.95
CA GLU A 151 0.11 -0.86 21.96
C GLU A 151 -0.34 -0.35 23.33
N SER A 152 0.07 0.87 23.71
CA SER A 152 -0.35 1.52 24.97
C SER A 152 -1.83 1.85 24.99
N LEU A 153 -2.48 1.89 23.84
CA LEU A 153 -3.91 2.22 23.67
C LEU A 153 -4.80 0.97 23.63
N ALA A 154 -4.25 -0.24 23.78
CA ALA A 154 -4.97 -1.51 23.55
C ALA A 154 -6.33 -1.58 24.29
N LYS A 155 -6.39 -1.07 25.51
CA LYS A 155 -7.61 -1.06 26.35
C LYS A 155 -8.49 0.19 26.20
N SER A 156 -8.02 1.20 25.49
CA SER A 156 -8.76 2.45 25.28
C SER A 156 -9.96 2.22 24.34
N CYS A 157 -11.01 3.00 24.55
CA CYS A 157 -12.16 2.98 23.65
C CYS A 157 -11.79 3.67 22.33
N PHE A 158 -11.99 3.00 21.19
CA PHE A 158 -11.61 3.50 19.87
C PHE A 158 -12.23 4.87 19.54
N ARG A 159 -13.50 5.09 19.89
CA ARG A 159 -14.18 6.38 19.62
C ARG A 159 -13.52 7.58 20.32
N GLU A 160 -12.83 7.36 21.45
CA GLU A 160 -12.19 8.41 22.26
C GLU A 160 -10.81 8.82 21.75
N LEU A 161 -10.27 8.09 20.78
CA LEU A 161 -8.97 8.35 20.19
C LEU A 161 -8.99 9.58 19.27
N SER A 162 -7.82 10.23 19.12
CA SER A 162 -7.60 11.26 18.10
C SER A 162 -7.71 10.65 16.69
N GLY A 163 -7.86 11.50 15.67
CA GLY A 163 -7.90 11.05 14.26
C GLY A 163 -6.67 10.25 13.86
N GLY A 164 -5.48 10.74 14.20
CA GLY A 164 -4.22 10.06 13.92
C GLY A 164 -4.08 8.72 14.68
N GLN A 165 -4.50 8.66 15.96
CA GLN A 165 -4.52 7.41 16.70
C GLN A 165 -5.47 6.38 16.08
N LYS A 166 -6.69 6.80 15.72
CA LYS A 166 -7.67 5.94 15.02
C LYS A 166 -7.10 5.36 13.75
N GLN A 167 -6.46 6.21 12.94
CA GLN A 167 -5.89 5.78 11.67
C GLN A 167 -4.75 4.77 11.87
N ARG A 168 -3.87 4.97 12.87
CA ARG A 168 -2.82 3.99 13.20
C ARG A 168 -3.38 2.67 13.73
N VAL A 169 -4.47 2.69 14.50
CA VAL A 169 -5.17 1.46 14.93
C VAL A 169 -5.75 0.70 13.73
N LEU A 170 -6.35 1.40 12.77
CA LEU A 170 -6.85 0.76 11.54
C LEU A 170 -5.71 0.22 10.67
N LEU A 171 -4.56 0.88 10.66
CA LEU A 171 -3.34 0.36 10.02
C LEU A 171 -2.87 -0.92 10.72
N ALA A 172 -2.83 -0.96 12.06
CA ALA A 172 -2.50 -2.17 12.83
C ALA A 172 -3.44 -3.33 12.46
N ARG A 173 -4.74 -3.05 12.35
CA ARG A 173 -5.73 -4.03 11.91
C ARG A 173 -5.43 -4.56 10.50
N ALA A 174 -5.10 -3.67 9.56
CA ALA A 174 -4.73 -4.07 8.19
C ALA A 174 -3.46 -4.94 8.18
N LEU A 175 -2.45 -4.60 8.98
CA LEU A 175 -1.20 -5.34 9.13
C LEU A 175 -1.38 -6.75 9.69
N CYS A 176 -2.39 -6.99 10.51
CA CYS A 176 -2.72 -8.35 10.98
C CYS A 176 -3.07 -9.31 9.83
N ALA A 177 -3.57 -8.78 8.70
CA ALA A 177 -3.86 -9.56 7.51
C ALA A 177 -2.71 -9.50 6.48
N ALA A 178 -1.91 -8.43 6.48
CA ALA A 178 -0.83 -8.24 5.54
C ALA A 178 0.38 -9.11 5.90
N GLU A 179 0.78 -9.97 4.97
CA GLU A 179 2.04 -10.71 5.05
C GLU A 179 3.06 -10.18 4.03
N ARG A 180 2.61 -9.80 2.82
CA ARG A 180 3.47 -9.39 1.72
C ARG A 180 2.98 -8.14 0.98
N LEU A 181 1.68 -7.83 1.02
CA LEU A 181 1.07 -6.72 0.30
C LEU A 181 0.15 -5.92 1.21
N LEU A 182 0.38 -4.62 1.29
CA LEU A 182 -0.41 -3.65 2.04
C LEU A 182 -1.03 -2.63 1.07
N LEU A 183 -2.35 -2.53 1.08
CA LEU A 183 -3.12 -1.59 0.28
C LEU A 183 -3.63 -0.46 1.19
N LEU A 184 -3.33 0.78 0.84
CA LEU A 184 -3.66 1.97 1.61
C LEU A 184 -4.50 2.95 0.78
N ASP A 185 -5.71 3.23 1.21
CA ASP A 185 -6.63 4.14 0.52
C ASP A 185 -6.71 5.45 1.28
N GLU A 186 -5.95 6.45 0.84
CA GLU A 186 -5.84 7.78 1.45
C GLU A 186 -5.52 7.75 2.97
N PRO A 187 -4.41 7.14 3.38
CA PRO A 187 -4.13 6.83 4.79
C PRO A 187 -3.95 8.07 5.68
N VAL A 188 -3.67 9.24 5.11
CA VAL A 188 -3.38 10.48 5.86
C VAL A 188 -4.46 11.54 5.72
N THR A 189 -5.53 11.28 4.96
CA THR A 189 -6.59 12.26 4.71
C THR A 189 -7.27 12.72 5.98
N GLY A 190 -7.24 14.03 6.23
CA GLY A 190 -7.87 14.66 7.39
C GLY A 190 -7.11 14.52 8.71
N LEU A 191 -5.83 14.15 8.65
CA LEU A 191 -4.92 14.15 9.78
C LEU A 191 -4.23 15.53 9.93
N ASP A 192 -3.81 15.84 11.14
CA ASP A 192 -2.89 16.94 11.43
C ASP A 192 -1.48 16.64 10.89
N PRO A 193 -0.60 17.65 10.72
CA PRO A 193 0.72 17.46 10.13
C PRO A 193 1.60 16.45 10.89
N GLU A 194 1.58 16.46 12.22
CA GLU A 194 2.39 15.56 13.06
C GLU A 194 1.92 14.09 12.91
N SER A 195 0.59 13.89 12.90
CA SER A 195 -0.01 12.56 12.66
C SER A 195 0.27 12.06 11.25
N THR A 196 0.27 12.96 10.26
CA THR A 196 0.61 12.65 8.85
C THR A 196 2.05 12.18 8.74
N GLU A 197 3.02 12.94 9.26
CA GLU A 197 4.43 12.57 9.26
C GLU A 197 4.68 11.24 9.98
N THR A 198 4.03 11.04 11.12
CA THR A 198 4.12 9.77 11.87
C THR A 198 3.61 8.60 11.04
N MET A 199 2.50 8.77 10.30
CA MET A 199 1.92 7.74 9.45
C MET A 199 2.86 7.37 8.31
N TYR A 200 3.41 8.35 7.59
CA TYR A 200 4.37 8.10 6.50
C TYR A 200 5.61 7.37 7.00
N ARG A 201 6.20 7.78 8.13
CA ARG A 201 7.34 7.07 8.74
C ARG A 201 7.03 5.60 9.07
N ILE A 202 5.82 5.30 9.54
CA ILE A 202 5.41 3.91 9.80
C ILE A 202 5.34 3.13 8.48
N ILE A 203 4.72 3.70 7.44
CA ILE A 203 4.57 3.06 6.13
C ILE A 203 5.94 2.81 5.49
N GLU A 204 6.83 3.81 5.52
CA GLU A 204 8.21 3.70 5.04
C GLU A 204 8.97 2.58 5.75
N ASN A 205 8.93 2.53 7.08
CA ASN A 205 9.57 1.46 7.85
C ASN A 205 9.04 0.06 7.48
N LEU A 206 7.75 -0.07 7.23
CA LEU A 206 7.16 -1.33 6.76
C LEU A 206 7.68 -1.72 5.38
N HIS A 207 7.79 -0.75 4.46
CA HIS A 207 8.37 -0.98 3.14
C HIS A 207 9.85 -1.37 3.22
N GLN A 208 10.66 -0.69 4.02
CA GLN A 208 12.07 -1.02 4.26
C GLN A 208 12.27 -2.43 4.86
N GLN A 209 11.27 -2.94 5.59
CA GLN A 209 11.23 -4.32 6.08
C GLN A 209 10.75 -5.35 5.04
N GLY A 210 10.57 -4.93 3.78
CA GLY A 210 10.21 -5.81 2.65
C GLY A 210 8.72 -5.89 2.34
N MET A 211 7.86 -5.11 3.01
CA MET A 211 6.44 -5.03 2.68
C MET A 211 6.25 -4.34 1.32
N THR A 212 5.51 -4.97 0.41
CA THR A 212 5.04 -4.30 -0.81
C THR A 212 3.88 -3.38 -0.44
N VAL A 213 3.96 -2.11 -0.83
CA VAL A 213 2.96 -1.09 -0.52
C VAL A 213 2.31 -0.58 -1.80
N VAL A 214 0.98 -0.54 -1.82
CA VAL A 214 0.21 0.15 -2.88
C VAL A 214 -0.66 1.19 -2.19
N MET A 215 -0.39 2.47 -2.43
CA MET A 215 -1.03 3.57 -1.74
C MET A 215 -1.72 4.53 -2.71
N VAL A 216 -2.99 4.80 -2.47
CA VAL A 216 -3.70 5.95 -3.08
C VAL A 216 -3.47 7.17 -2.21
N THR A 217 -3.01 8.26 -2.82
CA THR A 217 -2.80 9.53 -2.12
C THR A 217 -3.12 10.72 -3.00
N HIS A 218 -3.49 11.83 -2.36
CA HIS A 218 -3.59 13.16 -2.96
C HIS A 218 -2.40 14.04 -2.61
N ASP A 219 -1.65 13.66 -1.58
CA ASP A 219 -0.41 14.31 -1.15
C ASP A 219 0.74 13.75 -2.01
N VAL A 220 0.85 14.35 -3.22
CA VAL A 220 1.79 13.88 -4.24
C VAL A 220 3.22 14.20 -3.83
N ASP A 221 3.46 15.37 -3.23
CA ASP A 221 4.80 15.87 -2.95
C ASP A 221 5.51 14.99 -1.90
N THR A 222 4.85 14.71 -0.77
CA THR A 222 5.44 13.88 0.30
C THR A 222 5.49 12.39 -0.04
N ALA A 223 4.47 11.89 -0.74
CA ALA A 223 4.36 10.46 -1.03
C ALA A 223 5.26 9.99 -2.18
N LEU A 224 5.69 10.91 -3.07
CA LEU A 224 6.57 10.58 -4.20
C LEU A 224 8.04 10.46 -3.79
N ASP A 225 8.47 11.09 -2.70
CA ASP A 225 9.87 11.02 -2.25
C ASP A 225 10.31 9.58 -1.97
N ASP A 226 9.39 8.74 -1.44
CA ASP A 226 9.67 7.35 -1.08
C ASP A 226 9.13 6.34 -2.11
N ALA A 227 8.33 6.78 -3.10
CA ALA A 227 7.70 5.90 -4.06
C ALA A 227 8.71 5.33 -5.06
N THR A 228 8.77 4.00 -5.19
CA THR A 228 9.56 3.33 -6.22
C THR A 228 8.87 3.41 -7.59
N ARG A 229 7.54 3.53 -7.62
CA ARG A 229 6.73 3.60 -8.84
C ARG A 229 5.50 4.47 -8.64
N VAL A 230 5.05 5.10 -9.72
CA VAL A 230 3.83 5.92 -9.75
C VAL A 230 2.89 5.44 -10.84
N LEU A 231 1.60 5.30 -10.49
CA LEU A 231 0.53 4.99 -11.43
C LEU A 231 -0.46 6.17 -11.48
N ASP A 232 -0.42 6.93 -12.57
CA ASP A 232 -1.29 8.09 -12.74
C ASP A 232 -2.60 7.73 -13.45
N PHE A 233 -3.69 7.75 -12.70
CA PHE A 233 -5.05 7.48 -13.19
C PHE A 233 -5.64 8.60 -14.06
N ASN A 234 -4.97 9.74 -14.21
CA ASN A 234 -5.37 10.75 -15.20
C ASN A 234 -4.94 10.35 -16.61
N THR A 235 -3.84 9.58 -16.73
CA THR A 235 -3.28 9.14 -18.02
C THR A 235 -3.85 7.81 -18.48
N ILE A 236 -4.41 7.00 -17.55
CA ILE A 236 -5.12 5.78 -17.88
C ILE A 236 -6.44 6.20 -18.51
N SER A 237 -6.44 6.32 -19.84
CA SER A 237 -7.56 6.83 -20.61
C SER A 237 -8.84 6.05 -20.36
N VAL A 238 -9.85 6.72 -19.84
CA VAL A 238 -11.25 6.37 -20.10
C VAL A 238 -11.48 6.65 -21.60
N LYS A 239 -10.99 5.79 -22.50
CA LYS A 239 -11.40 5.80 -23.90
C LYS A 239 -12.87 5.36 -23.94
N GLY A 240 -13.75 6.32 -24.10
CA GLY A 240 -15.14 6.00 -24.34
C GLY A 240 -16.03 7.22 -24.19
N LYS A 241 -16.50 7.67 -25.32
CA LYS A 241 -17.81 8.31 -25.45
C LYS A 241 -18.90 7.27 -25.29
#